data_f70b36d877f23f3f9fd7500cf759a85f
#
_entry.id   f70b36d877f23f3f9fd7500cf759a85f
#
_cell.length_a   1.000
_cell.length_b   1.000
_cell.length_c   1.000
_cell.angle_alpha   90.00
_cell.angle_beta   90.00
_cell.angle_gamma   90.00
#
_symmetry.space_group_name_H-M   'P 1'
#
loop_
_entity.id
_entity.type
_entity.pdbx_description
1 polymer ?
#
loop_
_entity_poly.entity_id
_entity_poly.type
_entity_poly.pdbx_seq_one_letter_code
_entity_poly.pdbx_strand_id
1 'polypeptide(L)' 'MDDLNRIKVVLVEQKHTGKWLAEQLGVSVTTISRWCSNASQPDLPTLVKIASLLDTDVKELIVSTKK' A
#
# COMPACT_ATOMS: atom_id res chain seq x y z
N MET A 1 13.27 -10.98 6.37
CA MET A 1 12.38 -10.97 5.21
C MET A 1 12.38 -9.59 4.58
N ASP A 2 12.49 -9.54 3.28
CA ASP A 2 12.56 -8.27 2.58
C ASP A 2 11.18 -7.73 2.27
N ASP A 3 10.94 -6.48 2.63
CA ASP A 3 9.70 -5.81 2.28
C ASP A 3 9.73 -5.45 0.80
N LEU A 4 8.59 -5.60 0.14
CA LEU A 4 8.44 -5.24 -1.27
C LEU A 4 7.66 -3.94 -1.44
N ASN A 5 6.75 -3.63 -0.52
CA ASN A 5 5.98 -2.41 -0.61
C ASN A 5 6.15 -1.54 0.63
N ARG A 6 5.84 -0.25 0.46
CA ARG A 6 5.89 0.75 1.51
C ARG A 6 4.51 1.35 1.79
N ILE A 7 3.46 0.58 1.55
CA ILE A 7 2.09 1.08 1.68
C ILE A 7 1.84 1.63 3.08
N LYS A 8 2.25 0.89 4.11
CA LYS A 8 2.04 1.33 5.48
C LYS A 8 2.75 2.65 5.78
N VAL A 9 3.99 2.79 5.30
CA VAL A 9 4.76 4.01 5.53
C VAL A 9 4.05 5.21 4.93
N VAL A 10 3.57 5.09 3.69
CA VAL A 10 2.91 6.19 3.01
C VAL A 10 1.58 6.51 3.68
N LEU A 11 0.82 5.49 4.10
CA LEU A 11 -0.42 5.71 4.85
C LEU A 11 -0.17 6.52 6.11
N VAL A 12 0.84 6.12 6.88
CA VAL A 12 1.18 6.80 8.13
C VAL A 12 1.62 8.23 7.87
N GLU A 13 2.46 8.43 6.86
CA GLU A 13 2.95 9.76 6.49
C GLU A 13 1.79 10.69 6.13
N GLN A 14 0.76 10.16 5.48
CA GLN A 14 -0.40 10.95 5.07
C GLN A 14 -1.52 10.93 6.09
N LYS A 15 -1.29 10.28 7.24
CA LYS A 15 -2.28 10.20 8.34
C LYS A 15 -3.56 9.50 7.93
N HIS A 16 -3.45 8.51 7.04
CA HIS A 16 -4.54 7.62 6.68
C HIS A 16 -4.39 6.28 7.39
N THR A 17 -5.52 5.59 7.59
CA THR A 17 -5.54 4.27 8.21
C THR A 17 -5.73 3.18 7.16
N GLY A 18 -5.36 1.96 7.54
CA GLY A 18 -5.65 0.80 6.69
C GLY A 18 -7.15 0.61 6.49
N LYS A 19 -7.95 0.92 7.51
CA LYS A 19 -9.40 0.85 7.40
C LYS A 19 -9.92 1.81 6.33
N TRP A 20 -9.40 3.04 6.30
CA TRP A 20 -9.76 4.00 5.28
C TRP A 20 -9.46 3.46 3.89
N LEU A 21 -8.25 2.90 3.71
CA LEU A 21 -7.85 2.36 2.41
C LEU A 21 -8.74 1.18 2.00
N ALA A 22 -9.06 0.32 2.96
CA ALA A 22 -9.96 -0.82 2.70
C ALA A 22 -11.32 -0.34 2.18
N GLU A 23 -11.86 0.71 2.79
CA GLU A 23 -13.13 1.30 2.38
C GLU A 23 -13.04 1.87 0.97
N GLN A 24 -11.94 2.56 0.65
CA GLN A 24 -11.76 3.15 -0.66
C GLN A 24 -11.64 2.10 -1.77
N LEU A 25 -11.04 0.96 -1.45
CA LEU A 25 -10.81 -0.10 -2.44
C LEU A 25 -11.92 -1.15 -2.47
N GLY A 26 -12.80 -1.15 -1.47
CA GLY A 26 -13.85 -2.16 -1.38
C GLY A 26 -13.30 -3.53 -1.01
N VAL A 27 -12.22 -3.59 -0.24
CA VAL A 27 -11.63 -4.85 0.22
C VAL A 27 -11.67 -4.91 1.73
N SER A 28 -11.34 -6.07 2.30
CA SER A 28 -11.36 -6.24 3.76
C SER A 28 -10.15 -5.57 4.40
N VAL A 29 -10.31 -5.18 5.67
CA VAL A 29 -9.20 -4.66 6.46
C VAL A 29 -8.09 -5.69 6.58
N THR A 30 -8.45 -6.97 6.67
CA THR A 30 -7.49 -8.06 6.73
C THR A 30 -6.60 -8.06 5.49
N THR A 31 -7.18 -7.85 4.30
CA THR A 31 -6.41 -7.78 3.06
C THR A 31 -5.39 -6.62 3.12
N ILE A 32 -5.84 -5.45 3.56
CA ILE A 32 -4.94 -4.30 3.69
C ILE A 32 -3.83 -4.59 4.69
N SER A 33 -4.17 -5.20 5.82
CA SER A 33 -3.19 -5.55 6.84
C SER A 33 -2.11 -6.47 6.29
N ARG A 34 -2.50 -7.45 5.46
CA ARG A 34 -1.54 -8.37 4.85
C ARG A 34 -0.61 -7.65 3.88
N TRP A 35 -1.14 -6.69 3.11
CA TRP A 35 -0.30 -5.88 2.22
C TRP A 35 0.66 -5.00 3.02
N CYS A 36 0.16 -4.36 4.08
CA CYS A 36 0.97 -3.47 4.91
C CYS A 36 2.12 -4.21 5.60
N SER A 37 1.88 -5.48 5.99
CA SER A 37 2.91 -6.30 6.64
C SER A 37 3.80 -7.03 5.63
N ASN A 38 3.54 -6.86 4.35
CA ASN A 38 4.25 -7.56 3.27
C ASN A 38 4.06 -9.08 3.30
N ALA A 39 2.99 -9.54 3.96
CA ALA A 39 2.62 -10.96 3.94
C ALA A 39 2.10 -11.37 2.55
N SER A 40 1.49 -10.41 1.85
CA SER A 40 1.09 -10.59 0.46
C SER A 40 1.18 -9.23 -0.22
N GLN A 41 1.05 -9.22 -1.54
CA GLN A 41 1.19 -7.99 -2.32
C GLN A 41 -0.07 -7.75 -3.14
N PRO A 42 -0.48 -6.49 -3.33
CA PRO A 42 -1.56 -6.19 -4.27
C PRO A 42 -1.07 -6.42 -5.70
N ASP A 43 -1.99 -6.71 -6.61
CA ASP A 43 -1.61 -6.80 -8.01
C ASP A 43 -1.30 -5.39 -8.56
N LEU A 44 -0.74 -5.34 -9.75
CA LEU A 44 -0.30 -4.06 -10.30
C LEU A 44 -1.44 -3.06 -10.50
N PRO A 45 -2.59 -3.44 -11.05
CA PRO A 45 -3.69 -2.49 -11.18
C PRO A 45 -4.15 -1.93 -9.83
N THR A 46 -4.20 -2.76 -8.81
CA THR A 46 -4.58 -2.32 -7.47
C THR A 46 -3.54 -1.36 -6.89
N LEU A 47 -2.26 -1.67 -7.10
CA LEU A 47 -1.18 -0.81 -6.62
C LEU A 47 -1.25 0.58 -7.25
N VAL A 48 -1.53 0.65 -8.55
CA VAL A 48 -1.70 1.93 -9.25
C VAL A 48 -2.90 2.69 -8.66
N LYS A 49 -3.98 1.99 -8.35
CA LYS A 49 -5.16 2.60 -7.75
C LYS A 49 -4.85 3.16 -6.36
N ILE A 50 -4.07 2.42 -5.56
CA ILE A 50 -3.65 2.90 -4.24
C ILE A 50 -2.82 4.17 -4.40
N ALA A 51 -1.89 4.19 -5.34
CA ALA A 51 -1.06 5.37 -5.59
C ALA A 51 -1.94 6.58 -5.95
N SER A 52 -2.95 6.37 -6.77
CA SER A 52 -3.88 7.43 -7.14
C SER A 52 -4.66 7.95 -5.93
N LEU A 53 -5.15 7.05 -5.08
CA LEU A 53 -5.89 7.43 -3.88
C LEU A 53 -5.02 8.22 -2.90
N LEU A 54 -3.73 7.90 -2.83
CA LEU A 54 -2.79 8.57 -1.94
C LEU A 54 -2.12 9.78 -2.60
N ASP A 55 -2.52 10.09 -3.83
CA ASP A 55 -1.96 11.21 -4.60
C ASP A 55 -0.43 11.14 -4.63
N THR A 56 0.09 9.97 -4.94
CA THR A 56 1.52 9.72 -4.97
C THR A 56 1.88 8.88 -6.20
N ASP A 57 3.16 8.86 -6.53
CA ASP A 57 3.65 8.03 -7.63
C ASP A 57 3.71 6.58 -7.16
N VAL A 58 3.40 5.63 -8.05
CA VAL A 58 3.43 4.22 -7.70
C VAL A 58 4.83 3.78 -7.22
N LYS A 59 5.87 4.42 -7.71
CA LYS A 59 7.23 4.10 -7.26
C LYS A 59 7.46 4.38 -5.79
N GLU A 60 6.67 5.30 -5.20
CA GLU A 60 6.77 5.61 -3.78
C GLU A 60 6.21 4.49 -2.91
N LEU A 61 5.43 3.60 -3.51
CA LEU A 61 4.84 2.47 -2.79
C LEU A 61 5.70 1.21 -2.87
N ILE A 62 6.80 1.27 -3.59
CA ILE A 62 7.66 0.10 -3.82
C ILE A 62 9.01 0.35 -3.18
N VAL A 63 9.50 -0.67 -2.48
CA VAL A 63 10.82 -0.59 -1.86
C VAL A 63 11.89 -0.53 -2.94
N SER A 64 12.82 0.40 -2.79
CA SER A 64 13.92 0.53 -3.74
C SER A 64 14.82 -0.70 -3.70
N THR A 65 15.12 -1.25 -4.86
CA THR A 65 16.05 -2.37 -4.99
C THR A 65 17.46 -1.89 -5.36
N LYS A 66 17.58 -0.59 -5.57
CA LYS A 66 18.86 0.02 -5.94
C LYS A 66 19.62 0.43 -4.70
N LYS A 67 20.88 0.17 -4.69
CA LYS A 67 21.74 0.53 -3.55
C LYS A 67 22.64 1.69 -3.89
#